data_ea9e2fd61241bf8d16d49c2ca7ffe657
#
_entry.id   ea9e2fd61241bf8d16d49c2ca7ffe657
#
_cell.length_a   1.000
_cell.length_b   1.000
_cell.length_c   1.000
_cell.angle_alpha   90.00
_cell.angle_beta   90.00
_cell.angle_gamma   90.00
#
_symmetry.space_group_name_H-M   'P 1'
#
loop_
_entity.id
_entity.type
_entity.pdbx_description
1 polymer ?
#
loop_
_entity_poly.entity_id
_entity_poly.type
_entity_poly.pdbx_seq_one_letter_code
_entity_poly.pdbx_strand_id
1 'polypeptide(L)'
;MGTENEALVMSREGFLIRLITVRLENGNSEVLATNLPRDQFPQEDFREIYHMRWQIETAYETLKDRLQLENFTGTKATLLEQDIYSTIYVSNLAEDIICDIEEQNQQHLKQDYKHTMQINRSISIGLLKSDLIYILLESDTEKKTKLMQQLYDEISKNVVPIRPDRHYKRTKGQLAGNYSNTHKRCF
;
A
#
# COMPACT_ATOMS: atom_id res chain seq x y z
N MET A 1 -31.52 -4.69 -12.35
CA MET A 1 -31.38 -4.85 -10.89
C MET A 1 -31.01 -6.31 -10.64
N GLY A 2 -29.74 -6.60 -10.48
CA GLY A 2 -29.27 -7.95 -10.15
C GLY A 2 -29.36 -8.12 -8.63
N THR A 3 -30.09 -9.14 -8.20
CA THR A 3 -30.26 -9.49 -6.80
C THR A 3 -28.87 -9.81 -6.22
N GLU A 4 -28.38 -8.94 -5.36
CA GLU A 4 -27.29 -9.25 -4.46
C GLU A 4 -27.81 -10.34 -3.51
N ASN A 5 -27.17 -11.50 -3.54
CA ASN A 5 -27.61 -12.65 -2.74
C ASN A 5 -26.72 -12.77 -1.51
N GLU A 6 -27.36 -12.88 -0.37
CA GLU A 6 -26.73 -13.23 0.90
C GLU A 6 -27.20 -14.63 1.34
N ALA A 7 -26.28 -15.47 1.79
CA ALA A 7 -26.59 -16.78 2.34
C ALA A 7 -25.88 -16.99 3.68
N LEU A 8 -26.53 -17.68 4.60
CA LEU A 8 -25.95 -18.13 5.87
C LEU A 8 -25.58 -19.60 5.75
N VAL A 9 -24.33 -19.92 6.04
CA VAL A 9 -23.81 -21.29 5.96
C VAL A 9 -23.16 -21.66 7.28
N MET A 10 -23.44 -22.87 7.76
CA MET A 10 -22.78 -23.42 8.94
C MET A 10 -21.45 -24.07 8.51
N SER A 11 -20.33 -23.65 9.11
CA SER A 11 -19.06 -24.34 8.92
C SER A 11 -19.08 -25.75 9.55
N ARG A 12 -18.13 -26.60 9.16
CA ARG A 12 -17.98 -27.94 9.77
C ARG A 12 -17.70 -27.88 11.28
N GLU A 13 -17.16 -26.80 11.77
CA GLU A 13 -16.83 -26.55 13.17
C GLU A 13 -17.96 -25.83 13.94
N GLY A 14 -19.12 -25.63 13.30
CA GLY A 14 -20.30 -25.02 13.94
C GLY A 14 -20.31 -23.49 13.94
N PHE A 15 -19.44 -22.83 13.19
CA PHE A 15 -19.47 -21.37 13.04
C PHE A 15 -20.47 -20.95 11.97
N LEU A 16 -21.27 -19.94 12.28
CA LEU A 16 -22.16 -19.30 11.31
C LEU A 16 -21.36 -18.33 10.44
N ILE A 17 -21.35 -18.57 9.13
CA ILE A 17 -20.64 -17.78 8.13
C ILE A 17 -21.67 -17.14 7.21
N ARG A 18 -21.56 -15.85 7.00
CA ARG A 18 -22.33 -15.12 5.97
C ARG A 18 -21.53 -15.18 4.65
N LEU A 19 -22.21 -15.57 3.59
CA LEU A 19 -21.72 -15.46 2.22
C LEU A 19 -22.43 -14.28 1.56
N ILE A 20 -21.67 -13.29 1.11
CA ILE A 20 -22.19 -12.04 0.54
C ILE A 20 -21.65 -11.91 -0.87
N THR A 21 -22.54 -11.76 -1.85
CA THR A 21 -22.14 -11.49 -3.22
C THR A 21 -21.96 -9.99 -3.43
N VAL A 22 -20.75 -9.59 -3.76
CA VAL A 22 -20.38 -8.19 -4.06
C VAL A 22 -20.13 -8.06 -5.56
N ARG A 23 -20.76 -7.07 -6.19
CA ARG A 23 -20.55 -6.75 -7.59
C ARG A 23 -19.42 -5.73 -7.73
N LEU A 24 -18.38 -6.10 -8.46
CA LEU A 24 -17.21 -5.26 -8.72
C LEU A 24 -17.49 -4.28 -9.87
N GLU A 25 -16.70 -3.20 -9.96
CA GLU A 25 -16.81 -2.18 -11.01
C GLU A 25 -16.59 -2.72 -12.42
N ASN A 26 -15.77 -3.75 -12.55
CA ASN A 26 -15.52 -4.45 -13.82
C ASN A 26 -16.69 -5.36 -14.28
N GLY A 27 -17.82 -5.37 -13.53
CA GLY A 27 -19.01 -6.19 -13.81
C GLY A 27 -18.95 -7.62 -13.27
N ASN A 28 -17.80 -8.06 -12.74
CA ASN A 28 -17.67 -9.36 -12.11
C ASN A 28 -18.35 -9.36 -10.73
N SER A 29 -18.71 -10.55 -10.26
CA SER A 29 -19.23 -10.75 -8.89
C SER A 29 -18.26 -11.61 -8.12
N GLU A 30 -18.00 -11.22 -6.87
CA GLU A 30 -17.21 -12.02 -5.92
C GLU A 30 -18.08 -12.40 -4.73
N VAL A 31 -17.82 -13.60 -4.18
CA VAL A 31 -18.50 -14.09 -2.98
C VAL A 31 -17.54 -13.97 -1.81
N LEU A 32 -17.91 -13.15 -0.85
CA LEU A 32 -17.16 -12.92 0.36
C LEU A 32 -17.72 -13.78 1.49
N ALA A 33 -16.86 -14.40 2.27
CA ALA A 33 -17.22 -15.10 3.49
C ALA A 33 -16.83 -14.24 4.71
N THR A 34 -17.76 -14.02 5.62
CA THR A 34 -17.55 -13.19 6.79
C THR A 34 -18.28 -13.71 8.02
N ASN A 35 -17.77 -13.40 9.19
CA ASN A 35 -18.43 -13.58 10.48
C ASN A 35 -18.96 -12.26 11.08
N LEU A 36 -18.84 -11.15 10.36
CA LEU A 36 -19.32 -9.86 10.81
C LEU A 36 -20.86 -9.87 10.95
N PRO A 37 -21.42 -9.33 12.04
CA PRO A 37 -22.86 -9.34 12.28
C PRO A 37 -23.61 -8.44 11.30
N ARG A 38 -24.79 -8.87 10.88
CA ARG A 38 -25.58 -8.20 9.83
C ARG A 38 -26.14 -6.84 10.27
N ASP A 39 -26.45 -6.70 11.53
CA ASP A 39 -26.98 -5.48 12.13
C ASP A 39 -25.99 -4.33 12.17
N GLN A 40 -24.71 -4.65 12.29
CA GLN A 40 -23.62 -3.67 12.28
C GLN A 40 -22.98 -3.46 10.92
N PHE A 41 -23.00 -4.48 10.07
CA PHE A 41 -22.38 -4.49 8.75
C PHE A 41 -23.40 -4.97 7.71
N PRO A 42 -24.26 -4.08 7.19
CA PRO A 42 -25.19 -4.40 6.14
C PRO A 42 -24.47 -4.77 4.83
N GLN A 43 -25.14 -5.45 3.92
CA GLN A 43 -24.54 -6.01 2.71
C GLN A 43 -23.93 -4.94 1.80
N GLU A 44 -24.55 -3.78 1.73
CA GLU A 44 -24.13 -2.63 0.93
C GLU A 44 -22.75 -2.10 1.30
N ASP A 45 -22.32 -2.25 2.56
CA ASP A 45 -21.02 -1.79 3.04
C ASP A 45 -19.87 -2.68 2.58
N PHE A 46 -20.18 -3.93 2.19
CA PHE A 46 -19.13 -4.91 1.85
C PHE A 46 -18.35 -4.56 0.59
N ARG A 47 -18.88 -3.71 -0.27
CA ARG A 47 -18.11 -3.19 -1.40
C ARG A 47 -16.94 -2.34 -0.92
N GLU A 48 -17.18 -1.44 0.03
CA GLU A 48 -16.17 -0.57 0.61
C GLU A 48 -15.19 -1.35 1.50
N ILE A 49 -15.72 -2.22 2.37
CA ILE A 49 -14.93 -3.10 3.23
C ILE A 49 -13.99 -3.98 2.38
N TYR A 50 -14.47 -4.53 1.28
CA TYR A 50 -13.65 -5.32 0.37
C TYR A 50 -12.59 -4.48 -0.34
N HIS A 51 -12.91 -3.26 -0.72
CA HIS A 51 -11.93 -2.33 -1.29
C HIS A 51 -10.81 -1.99 -0.32
N MET A 52 -11.12 -1.77 0.96
CA MET A 52 -10.09 -1.56 2.00
C MET A 52 -9.16 -2.77 2.15
N ARG A 53 -9.70 -4.00 2.01
CA ARG A 53 -8.87 -5.22 2.02
C ARG A 53 -7.83 -5.23 0.88
N TRP A 54 -8.18 -4.70 -0.28
CA TRP A 54 -7.27 -4.66 -1.43
C TRP A 54 -6.01 -3.81 -1.17
N GLN A 55 -6.09 -2.84 -0.28
CA GLN A 55 -4.95 -2.00 0.08
C GLN A 55 -3.79 -2.83 0.68
N ILE A 56 -4.07 -3.94 1.34
CA ILE A 56 -3.02 -4.81 1.89
C ILE A 56 -2.19 -5.48 0.78
N GLU A 57 -2.79 -5.80 -0.36
CA GLU A 57 -2.08 -6.40 -1.51
C GLU A 57 -1.11 -5.37 -2.10
N THR A 58 -1.52 -4.11 -2.21
CA THR A 58 -0.65 -3.01 -2.64
C THR A 58 0.47 -2.73 -1.63
N ALA A 59 0.20 -2.84 -0.33
CA ALA A 59 1.22 -2.72 0.70
C ALA A 59 2.26 -3.83 0.60
N TYR A 60 1.85 -5.08 0.38
CA TYR A 60 2.78 -6.19 0.14
C TYR A 60 3.63 -6.00 -1.12
N GLU A 61 3.06 -5.52 -2.22
CA GLU A 61 3.81 -5.17 -3.43
C GLU A 61 4.88 -4.10 -3.12
N THR A 62 4.52 -3.08 -2.36
CA THR A 62 5.48 -2.05 -1.93
C THR A 62 6.61 -2.64 -1.08
N LEU A 63 6.30 -3.48 -0.11
CA LEU A 63 7.30 -4.12 0.75
C LEU A 63 8.23 -5.05 -0.06
N LYS A 64 7.68 -5.86 -0.96
CA LYS A 64 8.45 -6.83 -1.74
C LYS A 64 9.28 -6.17 -2.85
N ASP A 65 8.63 -5.36 -3.69
CA ASP A 65 9.23 -4.86 -4.92
C ASP A 65 10.03 -3.57 -4.68
N ARG A 66 9.49 -2.62 -3.92
CA ARG A 66 10.13 -1.31 -3.73
C ARG A 66 11.11 -1.29 -2.57
N LEU A 67 10.74 -1.91 -1.46
CA LEU A 67 11.58 -2.00 -0.26
C LEU A 67 12.42 -3.27 -0.21
N GLN A 68 12.20 -4.20 -1.16
CA GLN A 68 12.98 -5.42 -1.30
C GLN A 68 13.04 -6.22 0.01
N LEU A 69 11.88 -6.40 0.67
CA LEU A 69 11.79 -7.09 1.96
C LEU A 69 12.42 -8.50 1.92
N GLU A 70 12.35 -9.19 0.78
CA GLU A 70 12.86 -10.55 0.60
C GLU A 70 14.38 -10.61 0.37
N ASN A 71 15.07 -9.47 0.24
CA ASN A 71 16.51 -9.39 0.12
C ASN A 71 17.14 -9.15 1.50
N PHE A 72 17.70 -10.18 2.08
CA PHE A 72 18.25 -10.14 3.43
C PHE A 72 19.76 -9.86 3.44
N THR A 73 20.23 -9.18 4.49
CA THR A 73 21.66 -8.90 4.70
C THR A 73 22.42 -10.12 5.20
N GLY A 74 21.75 -11.13 5.73
CA GLY A 74 22.37 -12.33 6.23
C GLY A 74 21.37 -13.48 6.45
N THR A 75 21.88 -14.61 6.93
CA THR A 75 21.11 -15.86 7.13
C THR A 75 20.77 -16.14 8.59
N LYS A 76 21.35 -15.39 9.56
CA LYS A 76 21.04 -15.57 10.97
C LYS A 76 19.66 -14.99 11.29
N ALA A 77 18.87 -15.68 12.13
CA ALA A 77 17.53 -15.25 12.52
C ALA A 77 17.47 -13.78 12.98
N THR A 78 18.40 -13.36 13.82
CA THR A 78 18.47 -11.96 14.29
C THR A 78 18.66 -10.94 13.16
N LEU A 79 19.43 -11.26 12.13
CA LEU A 79 19.61 -10.37 10.97
C LEU A 79 18.34 -10.32 10.10
N LEU A 80 17.66 -11.46 9.93
CA LEU A 80 16.39 -11.53 9.23
C LEU A 80 15.32 -10.70 9.95
N GLU A 81 15.19 -10.84 11.26
CA GLU A 81 14.28 -10.05 12.08
C GLU A 81 14.58 -8.56 11.98
N GLN A 82 15.85 -8.19 12.08
CA GLN A 82 16.28 -6.79 11.94
C GLN A 82 15.91 -6.21 10.56
N ASP A 83 16.15 -6.95 9.49
CA ASP A 83 15.81 -6.52 8.12
C ASP A 83 14.28 -6.35 7.95
N ILE A 84 13.49 -7.28 8.49
CA ILE A 84 12.03 -7.24 8.44
C ILE A 84 11.51 -6.02 9.21
N TYR A 85 11.90 -5.87 10.48
CA TYR A 85 11.43 -4.76 11.31
C TYR A 85 11.85 -3.40 10.77
N SER A 86 13.10 -3.25 10.31
CA SER A 86 13.57 -1.99 9.74
C SER A 86 12.82 -1.64 8.45
N THR A 87 12.54 -2.63 7.60
CA THR A 87 11.78 -2.41 6.36
C THR A 87 10.34 -1.99 6.64
N ILE A 88 9.66 -2.66 7.58
CA ILE A 88 8.30 -2.29 8.00
C ILE A 88 8.29 -0.89 8.62
N TYR A 89 9.24 -0.58 9.49
CA TYR A 89 9.35 0.74 10.11
C TYR A 89 9.53 1.85 9.08
N VAL A 90 10.44 1.68 8.13
CA VAL A 90 10.68 2.66 7.05
C VAL A 90 9.45 2.78 6.14
N SER A 91 8.74 1.68 5.88
CA SER A 91 7.49 1.71 5.11
C SER A 91 6.42 2.56 5.78
N ASN A 92 6.19 2.35 7.07
CA ASN A 92 5.20 3.11 7.83
C ASN A 92 5.57 4.59 7.89
N LEU A 93 6.83 4.90 8.19
CA LEU A 93 7.31 6.27 8.22
C LEU A 93 7.18 6.98 6.86
N ALA A 94 7.43 6.26 5.77
CA ALA A 94 7.26 6.79 4.43
C ALA A 94 5.78 7.11 4.10
N GLU A 95 4.87 6.23 4.48
CA GLU A 95 3.43 6.48 4.29
C GLU A 95 2.93 7.63 5.16
N ASP A 96 3.36 7.75 6.41
CA ASP A 96 3.02 8.87 7.29
C ASP A 96 3.45 10.21 6.65
N ILE A 97 4.70 10.31 6.19
CA ILE A 97 5.22 11.50 5.51
C ILE A 97 4.44 11.80 4.22
N ILE A 98 4.13 10.79 3.42
CA ILE A 98 3.36 10.97 2.18
C ILE A 98 1.93 11.44 2.49
N CYS A 99 1.27 10.87 3.50
CA CYS A 99 -0.06 11.29 3.93
C CYS A 99 -0.07 12.75 4.39
N ASP A 100 0.90 13.16 5.21
CA ASP A 100 1.04 14.55 5.65
C ASP A 100 1.17 15.51 4.47
N ILE A 101 1.98 15.14 3.47
CA ILE A 101 2.18 15.95 2.26
C ILE A 101 0.90 15.98 1.41
N GLU A 102 0.20 14.86 1.25
CA GLU A 102 -1.06 14.79 0.50
C GLU A 102 -2.15 15.65 1.17
N GLU A 103 -2.24 15.65 2.51
CA GLU A 103 -3.18 16.47 3.26
C GLU A 103 -2.88 17.97 3.09
N GLN A 104 -1.62 18.37 3.21
CA GLN A 104 -1.20 19.77 3.05
C GLN A 104 -1.43 20.29 1.62
N ASN A 105 -1.31 19.43 0.61
CA ASN A 105 -1.43 19.80 -0.80
C ASN A 105 -2.77 19.42 -1.43
N GLN A 106 -3.77 19.04 -0.64
CA GLN A 106 -5.03 18.48 -1.14
C GLN A 106 -5.76 19.33 -2.17
N GLN A 107 -5.76 20.65 -1.99
CA GLN A 107 -6.40 21.58 -2.93
C GLN A 107 -5.65 21.63 -4.26
N HIS A 108 -4.33 21.73 -4.23
CA HIS A 108 -3.47 21.75 -5.41
C HIS A 108 -3.60 20.45 -6.22
N LEU A 109 -3.59 19.29 -5.54
CA LEU A 109 -3.72 17.97 -6.18
C LEU A 109 -5.07 17.76 -6.89
N LYS A 110 -6.13 18.47 -6.48
CA LYS A 110 -7.48 18.34 -7.06
C LYS A 110 -7.80 19.37 -8.13
N GLN A 111 -7.27 20.59 -8.04
CA GLN A 111 -7.77 21.74 -8.81
C GLN A 111 -6.94 22.09 -10.05
N ASP A 112 -5.62 21.88 -10.01
CA ASP A 112 -4.72 22.42 -11.03
C ASP A 112 -4.49 21.46 -12.22
N TYR A 113 -5.06 20.26 -12.19
CA TYR A 113 -4.81 19.22 -13.18
C TYR A 113 -6.10 18.68 -13.79
N LYS A 114 -6.01 18.17 -15.04
CA LYS A 114 -7.12 17.49 -15.72
C LYS A 114 -7.67 16.27 -14.96
N HIS A 115 -6.83 15.61 -14.19
CA HIS A 115 -7.16 14.46 -13.35
C HIS A 115 -6.74 14.74 -11.92
N THR A 116 -7.41 14.14 -10.96
CA THR A 116 -6.93 14.14 -9.57
C THR A 116 -5.54 13.54 -9.52
N MET A 117 -4.62 14.21 -8.86
CA MET A 117 -3.24 13.77 -8.72
C MET A 117 -3.03 13.14 -7.33
N GLN A 118 -2.02 12.31 -7.23
CA GLN A 118 -1.52 11.75 -5.96
C GLN A 118 0.00 11.81 -5.96
N ILE A 119 0.61 11.76 -4.80
CA ILE A 119 2.07 11.72 -4.66
C ILE A 119 2.61 10.42 -5.29
N ASN A 120 3.72 10.51 -5.99
CA ASN A 120 4.40 9.36 -6.58
C ASN A 120 5.16 8.58 -5.51
N ARG A 121 4.51 7.59 -4.90
CA ARG A 121 5.08 6.76 -3.83
C ARG A 121 6.43 6.13 -4.18
N SER A 122 6.66 5.75 -5.44
CA SER A 122 7.93 5.16 -5.87
C SER A 122 9.09 6.14 -5.74
N ILE A 123 8.90 7.36 -6.23
CA ILE A 123 9.92 8.43 -6.15
C ILE A 123 10.08 8.85 -4.69
N SER A 124 8.99 9.03 -3.95
CA SER A 124 9.02 9.41 -2.53
C SER A 124 9.81 8.42 -1.69
N ILE A 125 9.58 7.13 -1.85
CA ILE A 125 10.35 6.08 -1.14
C ILE A 125 11.83 6.15 -1.54
N GLY A 126 12.15 6.41 -2.81
CA GLY A 126 13.54 6.59 -3.27
C GLY A 126 14.22 7.78 -2.58
N LEU A 127 13.58 8.95 -2.54
CA LEU A 127 14.07 10.15 -1.86
C LEU A 127 14.24 9.93 -0.36
N LEU A 128 13.25 9.31 0.28
CA LEU A 128 13.33 8.99 1.71
C LEU A 128 14.49 8.03 2.02
N LYS A 129 14.71 7.03 1.20
CA LYS A 129 15.84 6.09 1.36
C LYS A 129 17.20 6.77 1.22
N SER A 130 17.33 7.78 0.34
CA SER A 130 18.59 8.49 0.11
C SER A 130 18.87 9.53 1.20
N ASP A 131 17.86 10.28 1.64
CA ASP A 131 18.09 11.52 2.37
C ASP A 131 17.70 11.44 3.85
N LEU A 132 16.70 10.62 4.19
CA LEU A 132 16.12 10.60 5.53
C LEU A 132 17.14 10.30 6.62
N ILE A 133 18.03 9.34 6.42
CA ILE A 133 19.03 8.97 7.42
C ILE A 133 20.02 10.11 7.69
N TYR A 134 20.43 10.84 6.65
CA TYR A 134 21.33 11.99 6.80
C TYR A 134 20.64 13.14 7.54
N ILE A 135 19.35 13.36 7.25
CA ILE A 135 18.54 14.37 7.94
C ILE A 135 18.36 14.00 9.41
N LEU A 136 18.08 12.74 9.72
CA LEU A 136 17.90 12.29 11.11
C LEU A 136 19.19 12.39 11.94
N LEU A 137 20.34 12.17 11.32
CA LEU A 137 21.65 12.24 11.96
C LEU A 137 22.20 13.68 12.07
N GLU A 138 21.57 14.66 11.41
CA GLU A 138 21.99 16.06 11.53
C GLU A 138 21.74 16.56 12.97
N SER A 139 22.77 17.07 13.60
CA SER A 139 22.74 17.55 14.99
C SER A 139 22.26 19.00 15.12
N ASP A 140 22.43 19.81 14.07
CA ASP A 140 21.92 21.16 14.01
C ASP A 140 20.42 21.17 13.72
N THR A 141 19.62 21.64 14.68
CA THR A 141 18.16 21.65 14.58
C THR A 141 17.63 22.53 13.47
N GLU A 142 18.24 23.69 13.23
CA GLU A 142 17.80 24.60 12.17
C GLU A 142 18.09 24.00 10.79
N LYS A 143 19.27 23.46 10.63
CA LYS A 143 19.67 22.79 9.39
C LYS A 143 18.83 21.53 9.13
N LYS A 144 18.56 20.73 10.16
CA LYS A 144 17.69 19.57 10.10
C LYS A 144 16.29 19.93 9.61
N THR A 145 15.68 20.98 10.19
CA THR A 145 14.35 21.46 9.78
C THR A 145 14.35 21.91 8.33
N LYS A 146 15.40 22.63 7.92
CA LYS A 146 15.53 23.09 6.52
C LYS A 146 15.67 21.92 5.54
N LEU A 147 16.46 20.93 5.85
CA LEU A 147 16.64 19.73 5.03
C LEU A 147 15.35 18.91 4.93
N MET A 148 14.61 18.76 6.05
CA MET A 148 13.31 18.09 6.05
C MET A 148 12.31 18.84 5.17
N GLN A 149 12.25 20.18 5.24
CA GLN A 149 11.37 20.98 4.38
C GLN A 149 11.74 20.83 2.89
N GLN A 150 13.02 20.81 2.57
CA GLN A 150 13.47 20.57 1.18
C GLN A 150 13.03 19.20 0.67
N LEU A 151 13.12 18.16 1.49
CA LEU A 151 12.66 16.82 1.16
C LEU A 151 11.13 16.79 0.92
N TYR A 152 10.35 17.46 1.77
CA TYR A 152 8.89 17.60 1.61
C TYR A 152 8.53 18.32 0.32
N ASP A 153 9.21 19.44 0.02
CA ASP A 153 9.01 20.21 -1.20
C ASP A 153 9.34 19.38 -2.46
N GLU A 154 10.35 18.52 -2.38
CA GLU A 154 10.74 17.68 -3.51
C GLU A 154 9.74 16.54 -3.72
N ILE A 155 9.30 15.89 -2.66
CA ILE A 155 8.24 14.88 -2.73
C ILE A 155 6.96 15.48 -3.33
N SER A 156 6.56 16.67 -2.88
CA SER A 156 5.34 17.38 -3.33
C SER A 156 5.31 17.67 -4.82
N LYS A 157 6.46 17.88 -5.44
CA LYS A 157 6.58 18.13 -6.90
C LYS A 157 6.37 16.87 -7.74
N ASN A 158 6.60 15.70 -7.14
CA ASN A 158 6.54 14.44 -7.85
C ASN A 158 5.15 13.80 -7.72
N VAL A 159 4.25 14.16 -8.63
CA VAL A 159 2.85 13.68 -8.63
C VAL A 159 2.53 12.82 -9.84
N VAL A 160 1.54 11.94 -9.70
CA VAL A 160 1.04 11.08 -10.77
C VAL A 160 -0.50 11.15 -10.84
N PRO A 161 -1.11 11.07 -12.03
CA PRO A 161 -2.56 11.09 -12.15
C PRO A 161 -3.21 9.81 -11.67
N ILE A 162 -4.30 9.94 -10.91
CA ILE A 162 -5.20 8.84 -10.58
C ILE A 162 -6.04 8.57 -11.83
N ARG A 163 -5.97 7.34 -12.36
CA ARG A 163 -6.73 6.89 -13.52
C ARG A 163 -7.58 5.69 -13.15
N PRO A 164 -8.81 5.89 -12.63
CA PRO A 164 -9.63 4.81 -12.08
C PRO A 164 -9.98 3.73 -13.09
N ASP A 165 -10.16 4.06 -14.37
CA ASP A 165 -10.64 3.12 -15.39
C ASP A 165 -9.52 2.43 -16.17
N ARG A 166 -8.27 2.48 -15.69
CA ARG A 166 -7.13 1.91 -16.41
C ARG A 166 -6.96 0.43 -16.07
N HIS A 167 -7.59 -0.43 -16.84
CA HIS A 167 -7.41 -1.88 -16.76
C HIS A 167 -6.36 -2.38 -17.76
N TYR A 168 -5.33 -3.04 -17.25
CA TYR A 168 -4.39 -3.80 -18.09
C TYR A 168 -4.84 -5.25 -18.14
N LYS A 169 -4.90 -5.82 -19.38
CA LYS A 169 -5.02 -7.28 -19.50
C LYS A 169 -3.78 -7.90 -18.84
N ARG A 170 -3.99 -8.71 -17.81
CA ARG A 170 -2.91 -9.54 -17.25
C ARG A 170 -2.45 -10.50 -18.35
N THR A 171 -1.33 -10.23 -18.99
CA THR A 171 -0.60 -11.27 -19.71
C THR A 171 -0.13 -12.26 -18.64
N LYS A 172 -0.52 -13.54 -18.76
CA LYS A 172 0.06 -14.61 -17.93
C LYS A 172 1.56 -14.54 -18.17
N GLY A 173 2.30 -13.99 -17.20
CA GLY A 173 3.74 -13.92 -17.25
C GLY A 173 4.29 -15.33 -17.42
N GLN A 174 5.37 -15.48 -18.16
CA GLN A 174 6.19 -16.68 -18.11
C GLN A 174 6.44 -16.99 -16.63
N LEU A 175 6.29 -18.26 -16.24
CA LEU A 175 6.65 -18.74 -14.90
C LEU A 175 8.00 -18.09 -14.55
N ALA A 176 8.00 -17.28 -13.50
CA ALA A 176 9.20 -16.61 -13.04
C ALA A 176 10.26 -17.69 -12.82
N GLY A 177 11.36 -17.58 -13.55
CA GLY A 177 12.51 -18.46 -13.35
C GLY A 177 12.94 -18.35 -11.89
N ASN A 178 13.52 -19.43 -11.36
CA ASN A 178 13.97 -19.56 -10.00
C ASN A 178 14.49 -18.24 -9.44
N TYR A 179 13.80 -17.72 -8.42
CA TYR A 179 14.28 -16.57 -7.66
C TYR A 179 15.61 -16.96 -7.03
N SER A 180 16.70 -16.46 -7.58
CA SER A 180 17.96 -16.48 -6.84
C SER A 180 17.80 -15.49 -5.68
N ASN A 181 18.02 -15.96 -4.44
CA ASN A 181 18.12 -15.07 -3.28
C ASN A 181 19.21 -14.04 -3.56
N THR A 182 18.80 -12.86 -3.99
CA THR A 182 19.72 -11.74 -4.16
C THR A 182 19.90 -11.10 -2.78
N HIS A 183 21.13 -11.20 -2.26
CA HIS A 183 21.47 -10.48 -1.05
C HIS A 183 21.34 -8.97 -1.29
N LYS A 184 20.85 -8.21 -0.30
CA LYS A 184 20.94 -6.74 -0.32
C LYS A 184 22.40 -6.38 -0.54
N ARG A 185 22.66 -5.51 -1.51
CA ARG A 185 23.99 -4.92 -1.64
C ARG A 185 24.22 -4.08 -0.39
N CYS A 186 25.24 -4.44 0.38
CA CYS A 186 25.77 -3.55 1.42
C CYS A 186 26.33 -2.33 0.70
N PHE A 187 25.97 -1.14 1.18
CA PHE A 187 26.48 0.14 0.67
C PHE A 187 27.97 0.27 0.93
#